data_a7e2a922dc41aee18388452978ea4cde
#
_entry.id   a7e2a922dc41aee18388452978ea4cde
#
_cell.length_a   1.000
_cell.length_b   1.000
_cell.length_c   1.000
_cell.angle_alpha   90.00
_cell.angle_beta   90.00
_cell.angle_gamma   90.00
#
_symmetry.space_group_name_H-M   'P 1'
#
loop_
_entity.id
_entity.type
_entity.pdbx_description
1 polymer ?
#
loop_
_entity_poly.entity_id
_entity_poly.type
_entity_poly.pdbx_seq_one_letter_code
_entity_poly.pdbx_strand_id
1 'polypeptide(L)'
;MVLAQEASLGRTSLIVTLASGHLDEQICTLVHIALNSETEMSGLPSLTCDGCGGPASSEHIARRLQRLEWSTRFRPVHIQTLFLGAVAPLCDDEFVYRPNGRFTGEAGHLLSALRISADGKTPESVHAEVQRAGAFLTHILECPLDTDFESTADWERLMLSRLEIVAIRIRRSLRPKRVVPISREFGVVLKEFVRLDLGCTVCLDEGRPFLLENLNPDEFAGRLQGTAKISSAT
;
A
#
# COMPACT_ATOMS: atom_id res chain seq x y z
N MET A 1 6.63 -31.31 49.49
CA MET A 1 5.81 -32.35 48.83
C MET A 1 4.59 -31.65 48.25
N VAL A 2 4.65 -31.21 47.00
CA VAL A 2 3.54 -30.56 46.29
C VAL A 2 3.45 -31.28 44.95
N LEU A 3 2.32 -31.89 44.72
CA LEU A 3 1.97 -32.65 43.50
C LEU A 3 1.77 -31.67 42.34
N ALA A 4 2.52 -31.82 41.26
CA ALA A 4 2.25 -31.19 39.98
C ALA A 4 1.28 -32.08 39.19
N GLN A 5 0.18 -31.53 38.78
CA GLN A 5 -0.79 -32.16 37.89
C GLN A 5 -0.54 -31.63 36.47
N GLU A 6 -0.04 -32.50 35.59
CA GLU A 6 0.12 -32.18 34.17
C GLU A 6 -1.24 -32.23 33.47
N ALA A 7 -1.60 -31.12 32.85
CA ALA A 7 -2.66 -31.08 31.84
C ALA A 7 -2.00 -30.90 30.47
N SER A 8 -1.98 -31.98 29.69
CA SER A 8 -1.57 -32.02 28.29
C SER A 8 -2.61 -31.31 27.44
N LEU A 9 -2.28 -30.17 26.89
CA LEU A 9 -2.97 -29.59 25.74
C LEU A 9 -1.88 -29.07 24.79
N GLY A 10 -1.85 -29.69 23.61
CA GLY A 10 -0.83 -29.43 22.59
C GLY A 10 -0.85 -27.98 22.10
N ARG A 11 0.12 -27.24 22.56
CA ARG A 11 0.56 -25.98 21.97
C ARG A 11 2.07 -26.03 21.90
N THR A 12 2.58 -26.13 20.68
CA THR A 12 4.00 -25.98 20.42
C THR A 12 4.37 -24.51 20.69
N SER A 13 4.96 -24.23 21.84
CA SER A 13 5.46 -22.92 22.19
C SER A 13 6.83 -22.75 21.54
N LEU A 14 6.93 -21.95 20.51
CA LEU A 14 8.22 -21.57 19.94
C LEU A 14 8.77 -20.38 20.76
N ILE A 15 9.78 -20.67 21.58
CA ILE A 15 10.53 -19.61 22.27
C ILE A 15 11.55 -19.06 21.28
N VAL A 16 11.32 -17.85 20.77
CA VAL A 16 12.28 -17.11 19.96
C VAL A 16 13.14 -16.28 20.91
N THR A 17 14.38 -16.68 21.09
CA THR A 17 15.38 -15.86 21.81
C THR A 17 15.90 -14.80 20.85
N LEU A 18 15.53 -13.55 21.08
CA LEU A 18 15.98 -12.41 20.29
C LEU A 18 17.43 -12.07 20.64
N ALA A 19 18.36 -12.34 19.72
CA ALA A 19 19.69 -11.73 19.74
C ALA A 19 19.61 -10.38 19.02
N SER A 20 19.96 -9.32 19.71
CA SER A 20 19.93 -7.94 19.22
C SER A 20 20.99 -7.70 18.14
N GLY A 21 20.59 -7.30 16.96
CA GLY A 21 21.44 -6.75 15.91
C GLY A 21 21.08 -7.23 14.50
N HIS A 22 20.56 -6.37 13.66
CA HIS A 22 20.38 -6.53 12.19
C HIS A 22 19.38 -7.60 11.70
N LEU A 23 18.12 -7.55 12.13
CA LEU A 23 17.12 -8.56 11.78
C LEU A 23 15.76 -7.98 11.29
N ASP A 24 15.67 -6.70 10.98
CA ASP A 24 14.34 -6.08 10.72
C ASP A 24 13.66 -6.54 9.42
N GLU A 25 14.41 -6.87 8.35
CA GLU A 25 13.80 -7.38 7.10
C GLU A 25 13.36 -8.85 7.18
N GLN A 26 14.10 -9.67 7.92
CA GLN A 26 13.76 -11.10 8.06
C GLN A 26 12.59 -11.36 9.01
N ILE A 27 12.30 -10.46 9.93
CA ILE A 27 11.18 -10.60 10.88
C ILE A 27 9.83 -10.47 10.16
N CYS A 28 9.71 -9.55 9.19
CA CYS A 28 8.48 -9.44 8.38
C CYS A 28 8.17 -10.74 7.62
N THR A 29 9.20 -11.41 7.11
CA THR A 29 9.06 -12.68 6.35
C THR A 29 8.75 -13.87 7.28
N LEU A 30 9.37 -13.94 8.48
CA LEU A 30 9.17 -15.06 9.40
C LEU A 30 7.82 -15.04 10.11
N VAL A 31 7.29 -13.87 10.43
CA VAL A 31 5.93 -13.74 11.00
C VAL A 31 4.89 -14.21 10.00
N HIS A 32 5.13 -14.01 8.70
CA HIS A 32 4.23 -14.44 7.63
C HIS A 32 4.13 -15.97 7.50
N ILE A 33 5.26 -16.68 7.67
CA ILE A 33 5.30 -18.15 7.56
C ILE A 33 4.59 -18.84 8.74
N ALA A 34 4.59 -18.22 9.92
CA ALA A 34 3.98 -18.81 11.12
C ALA A 34 2.46 -18.70 11.17
N LEU A 35 1.84 -17.78 10.41
CA LEU A 35 0.39 -17.55 10.42
C LEU A 35 -0.39 -18.42 9.42
N ASN A 36 0.29 -19.09 8.48
CA ASN A 36 -0.36 -19.89 7.41
C ASN A 36 -0.76 -21.32 7.79
N SER A 37 -0.69 -21.72 9.06
CA SER A 37 -1.05 -23.07 9.50
C SER A 37 -2.38 -23.15 10.25
N GLU A 38 -3.41 -22.42 9.84
CA GLU A 38 -4.75 -22.60 10.38
C GLU A 38 -5.62 -23.44 9.45
N THR A 39 -6.02 -24.55 9.99
CA THR A 39 -6.89 -25.61 9.47
C THR A 39 -8.14 -25.05 8.80
N GLU A 40 -8.40 -25.49 7.55
CA GLU A 40 -9.61 -25.24 6.78
C GLU A 40 -10.87 -25.57 7.60
N MET A 41 -11.58 -24.55 8.03
CA MET A 41 -13.00 -24.66 8.34
C MET A 41 -13.79 -24.62 7.03
N SER A 42 -13.87 -25.77 6.37
CA SER A 42 -14.60 -25.96 5.13
C SER A 42 -16.11 -25.81 5.38
N GLY A 43 -16.73 -24.80 4.77
CA GLY A 43 -18.19 -24.71 4.68
C GLY A 43 -18.80 -23.32 4.61
N LEU A 44 -18.11 -22.23 4.95
CA LEU A 44 -18.63 -20.89 4.76
C LEU A 44 -18.17 -20.34 3.39
N PRO A 45 -19.05 -19.64 2.63
CA PRO A 45 -18.62 -19.00 1.41
C PRO A 45 -17.50 -18.02 1.76
N SER A 46 -16.34 -18.18 1.11
CA SER A 46 -15.24 -17.25 1.33
C SER A 46 -15.67 -15.83 0.88
N LEU A 47 -15.68 -14.90 1.81
CA LEU A 47 -15.97 -13.52 1.50
C LEU A 47 -14.89 -13.00 0.55
N THR A 48 -15.33 -12.29 -0.49
CA THR A 48 -14.41 -11.64 -1.42
C THR A 48 -14.07 -10.25 -0.89
N CYS A 49 -12.79 -9.95 -0.78
CA CYS A 49 -12.32 -8.63 -0.36
C CYS A 49 -12.53 -7.61 -1.48
N ASP A 50 -13.23 -6.53 -1.20
CA ASP A 50 -13.43 -5.44 -2.16
C ASP A 50 -12.16 -4.59 -2.41
N GLY A 51 -11.13 -4.70 -1.55
CA GLY A 51 -9.85 -4.01 -1.71
C GLY A 51 -8.87 -4.69 -2.66
N CYS A 52 -8.86 -6.03 -2.72
CA CYS A 52 -7.96 -6.79 -3.59
C CYS A 52 -8.66 -7.78 -4.52
N GLY A 53 -9.94 -8.08 -4.29
CA GLY A 53 -10.69 -9.06 -5.11
C GLY A 53 -10.46 -10.52 -4.73
N GLY A 54 -9.53 -10.81 -3.83
CA GLY A 54 -9.24 -12.16 -3.35
C GLY A 54 -10.13 -12.62 -2.20
N PRO A 55 -10.08 -13.92 -1.84
CA PRO A 55 -10.73 -14.43 -0.64
C PRO A 55 -10.14 -13.75 0.59
N ALA A 56 -10.97 -13.50 1.59
CA ALA A 56 -10.57 -12.76 2.77
C ALA A 56 -10.91 -13.51 4.05
N SER A 57 -9.88 -13.76 4.86
CA SER A 57 -10.07 -14.15 6.26
C SER A 57 -10.53 -12.96 7.10
N SER A 58 -11.01 -13.21 8.31
CA SER A 58 -11.34 -12.17 9.28
C SER A 58 -10.14 -11.26 9.58
N GLU A 59 -8.94 -11.82 9.64
CA GLU A 59 -7.69 -11.07 9.86
C GLU A 59 -7.33 -10.17 8.67
N HIS A 60 -7.48 -10.68 7.44
CA HIS A 60 -7.29 -9.89 6.24
C HIS A 60 -8.22 -8.66 6.24
N ILE A 61 -9.50 -8.86 6.53
CA ILE A 61 -10.47 -7.75 6.60
C ILE A 61 -10.14 -6.79 7.75
N ALA A 62 -9.79 -7.31 8.93
CA ALA A 62 -9.41 -6.47 10.07
C ALA A 62 -8.20 -5.59 9.74
N ARG A 63 -7.15 -6.16 9.15
CA ARG A 63 -5.95 -5.43 8.72
C ARG A 63 -6.27 -4.36 7.67
N ARG A 64 -7.12 -4.70 6.70
CA ARG A 64 -7.58 -3.74 5.69
C ARG A 64 -8.33 -2.58 6.33
N LEU A 65 -9.28 -2.85 7.22
CA LEU A 65 -10.05 -1.81 7.92
C LEU A 65 -9.16 -0.92 8.77
N GLN A 66 -8.16 -1.49 9.43
CA GLN A 66 -7.18 -0.73 10.19
C GLN A 66 -6.37 0.23 9.31
N ARG A 67 -5.87 -0.24 8.16
CA ARG A 67 -5.16 0.61 7.19
C ARG A 67 -6.07 1.69 6.58
N LEU A 68 -7.32 1.36 6.34
CA LEU A 68 -8.32 2.32 5.86
C LEU A 68 -8.60 3.41 6.90
N GLU A 69 -8.71 3.04 8.17
CA GLU A 69 -8.84 4.01 9.29
C GLU A 69 -7.64 4.95 9.32
N TRP A 70 -6.40 4.42 9.31
CA TRP A 70 -5.19 5.22 9.31
C TRP A 70 -5.13 6.18 8.12
N SER A 71 -5.36 5.69 6.91
CA SER A 71 -5.34 6.53 5.72
C SER A 71 -6.43 7.61 5.72
N THR A 72 -7.62 7.28 6.21
CA THR A 72 -8.74 8.23 6.31
C THR A 72 -8.43 9.36 7.29
N ARG A 73 -7.80 9.03 8.43
CA ARG A 73 -7.42 10.00 9.46
C ARG A 73 -6.50 11.10 8.93
N PHE A 74 -5.58 10.75 8.03
CA PHE A 74 -4.59 11.69 7.49
C PHE A 74 -4.88 12.14 6.06
N ARG A 75 -6.07 11.83 5.54
CA ARG A 75 -6.47 12.26 4.20
C ARG A 75 -6.62 13.78 4.15
N PRO A 76 -5.99 14.47 3.16
CA PRO A 76 -6.23 15.89 2.93
C PRO A 76 -7.69 16.18 2.59
N VAL A 77 -8.22 17.32 3.03
CA VAL A 77 -9.55 17.79 2.61
C VAL A 77 -9.59 17.99 1.10
N HIS A 78 -8.51 18.51 0.53
CA HIS A 78 -8.34 18.69 -0.91
C HIS A 78 -7.07 17.98 -1.37
N ILE A 79 -7.23 16.86 -2.06
CA ILE A 79 -6.10 16.12 -2.62
C ILE A 79 -5.58 16.86 -3.86
N GLN A 80 -4.38 17.44 -3.74
CA GLN A 80 -3.69 18.08 -4.86
C GLN A 80 -3.03 17.04 -5.76
N THR A 81 -2.38 16.04 -5.13
CA THR A 81 -1.70 14.95 -5.83
C THR A 81 -2.06 13.63 -5.17
N LEU A 82 -2.71 12.76 -5.95
CA LEU A 82 -2.92 11.38 -5.59
C LEU A 82 -1.77 10.55 -6.16
N PHE A 83 -0.95 9.98 -5.30
CA PHE A 83 0.00 8.95 -5.66
C PHE A 83 -0.72 7.62 -5.71
N LEU A 84 -0.58 6.90 -6.81
CA LEU A 84 -1.27 5.63 -7.02
C LEU A 84 -0.26 4.52 -7.27
N GLY A 85 -0.05 3.68 -6.26
CA GLY A 85 0.76 2.47 -6.36
C GLY A 85 0.00 1.29 -6.94
N ALA A 86 0.71 0.23 -7.29
CA ALA A 86 0.11 -1.01 -7.79
C ALA A 86 -0.52 -1.81 -6.64
N VAL A 87 0.26 -2.16 -5.63
CA VAL A 87 -0.16 -2.98 -4.48
C VAL A 87 0.30 -2.34 -3.18
N ALA A 88 -0.53 -2.42 -2.16
CA ALA A 88 -0.17 -1.94 -0.83
C ALA A 88 1.00 -2.75 -0.25
N PRO A 89 1.94 -2.10 0.45
CA PRO A 89 3.12 -2.76 0.98
C PRO A 89 2.74 -3.88 1.97
N LEU A 90 3.54 -4.95 1.96
CA LEU A 90 3.34 -6.08 2.87
C LEU A 90 3.60 -5.69 4.32
N CYS A 91 4.67 -4.93 4.55
CA CYS A 91 5.04 -4.46 5.87
C CYS A 91 4.29 -3.16 6.23
N ASP A 92 3.75 -3.10 7.45
CA ASP A 92 3.06 -1.89 7.91
C ASP A 92 4.01 -0.72 8.13
N ASP A 93 5.33 -0.95 8.32
CA ASP A 93 6.33 0.12 8.44
C ASP A 93 6.54 0.90 7.13
N GLU A 94 6.22 0.28 6.00
CA GLU A 94 6.22 0.91 4.68
C GLU A 94 4.89 1.61 4.35
N PHE A 95 3.86 1.37 5.17
CA PHE A 95 2.55 2.02 4.98
C PHE A 95 2.59 3.42 5.57
N VAL A 96 2.59 4.42 4.71
CA VAL A 96 2.84 5.82 5.09
C VAL A 96 1.92 6.36 6.18
N TYR A 97 0.72 5.81 6.36
CA TYR A 97 -0.25 6.30 7.35
C TYR A 97 -0.22 5.56 8.69
N ARG A 98 0.72 4.63 8.87
CA ARG A 98 0.84 3.94 10.16
C ARG A 98 1.17 4.95 11.27
N PRO A 99 0.40 4.97 12.39
CA PRO A 99 0.59 5.97 13.46
C PRO A 99 1.99 5.99 14.08
N ASN A 100 2.64 4.83 14.16
CA ASN A 100 3.99 4.68 14.70
C ASN A 100 4.98 4.22 13.60
N GLY A 101 4.74 4.63 12.35
CA GLY A 101 5.54 4.22 11.21
C GLY A 101 6.97 4.71 11.26
N ARG A 102 7.90 3.91 10.74
CA ARG A 102 9.31 4.29 10.57
C ARG A 102 9.56 4.96 9.23
N PHE A 103 8.57 4.99 8.36
CA PHE A 103 8.63 5.57 7.02
C PHE A 103 9.75 4.98 6.15
N THR A 104 9.84 3.65 6.13
CA THR A 104 10.76 2.91 5.26
C THR A 104 10.13 2.61 3.90
N GLY A 105 10.91 2.07 2.96
CA GLY A 105 10.41 1.63 1.65
C GLY A 105 9.61 2.70 0.92
N GLU A 106 8.42 2.35 0.44
CA GLU A 106 7.54 3.25 -0.32
C GLU A 106 7.20 4.53 0.45
N ALA A 107 6.95 4.43 1.76
CA ALA A 107 6.70 5.61 2.59
C ALA A 107 7.89 6.58 2.61
N GLY A 108 9.10 6.05 2.79
CA GLY A 108 10.32 6.84 2.77
C GLY A 108 10.57 7.53 1.42
N HIS A 109 10.37 6.80 0.32
CA HIS A 109 10.50 7.34 -1.03
C HIS A 109 9.47 8.45 -1.32
N LEU A 110 8.23 8.27 -0.85
CA LEU A 110 7.20 9.31 -0.97
C LEU A 110 7.56 10.56 -0.19
N LEU A 111 8.00 10.43 1.06
CA LEU A 111 8.42 11.57 1.88
C LEU A 111 9.60 12.30 1.25
N SER A 112 10.58 11.57 0.74
CA SER A 112 11.71 12.14 0.00
C SER A 112 11.22 12.96 -1.21
N ALA A 113 10.35 12.38 -2.05
CA ALA A 113 9.79 13.06 -3.22
C ALA A 113 9.01 14.34 -2.84
N LEU A 114 8.38 14.36 -1.67
CA LEU A 114 7.67 15.52 -1.12
C LEU A 114 8.57 16.50 -0.36
N ARG A 115 9.87 16.21 -0.21
CA ARG A 115 10.84 17.00 0.59
C ARG A 115 10.44 17.10 2.07
N ILE A 116 9.85 16.03 2.61
CA ILE A 116 9.47 15.92 4.01
C ILE A 116 10.50 15.05 4.73
N SER A 117 11.25 15.62 5.66
CA SER A 117 12.12 14.83 6.54
C SER A 117 11.32 14.30 7.72
N ALA A 118 11.56 13.03 8.04
CA ALA A 118 11.04 12.40 9.26
C ALA A 118 12.00 12.56 10.45
N ASP A 119 13.24 13.00 10.23
CA ASP A 119 14.27 13.06 11.26
C ASP A 119 13.87 14.01 12.39
N GLY A 120 13.90 13.52 13.61
CA GLY A 120 13.59 14.29 14.82
C GLY A 120 12.11 14.70 14.95
N LYS A 121 11.23 14.21 14.09
CA LYS A 121 9.79 14.51 14.13
C LYS A 121 8.98 13.33 14.67
N THR A 122 7.82 13.63 15.25
CA THR A 122 6.83 12.60 15.56
C THR A 122 6.11 12.17 14.28
N PRO A 123 5.63 10.91 14.21
CA PRO A 123 4.85 10.44 13.05
C PRO A 123 3.65 11.33 12.73
N GLU A 124 2.95 11.85 13.73
CA GLU A 124 1.81 12.75 13.55
C GLU A 124 2.23 14.06 12.86
N SER A 125 3.42 14.59 13.22
CA SER A 125 3.97 15.79 12.58
C SER A 125 4.27 15.54 11.11
N VAL A 126 4.86 14.39 10.78
CA VAL A 126 5.14 13.97 9.41
C VAL A 126 3.84 13.82 8.61
N HIS A 127 2.84 13.11 9.17
CA HIS A 127 1.52 12.97 8.53
C HIS A 127 0.84 14.32 8.29
N ALA A 128 0.95 15.25 9.25
CA ALA A 128 0.41 16.60 9.07
C ALA A 128 1.10 17.38 7.95
N GLU A 129 2.39 17.15 7.71
CA GLU A 129 3.12 17.74 6.58
C GLU A 129 2.66 17.13 5.25
N VAL A 130 2.52 15.80 5.16
CA VAL A 130 1.96 15.11 3.98
C VAL A 130 0.56 15.65 3.67
N GLN A 131 -0.29 15.78 4.70
CA GLN A 131 -1.64 16.32 4.56
C GLN A 131 -1.63 17.77 4.08
N ARG A 132 -0.76 18.64 4.63
CA ARG A 132 -0.60 20.04 4.21
C ARG A 132 -0.08 20.17 2.78
N ALA A 133 0.77 19.26 2.34
CA ALA A 133 1.21 19.18 0.94
C ALA A 133 0.07 18.79 -0.02
N GLY A 134 -1.09 18.39 0.50
CA GLY A 134 -2.21 17.90 -0.29
C GLY A 134 -1.89 16.57 -0.98
N ALA A 135 -0.93 15.81 -0.46
CA ALA A 135 -0.52 14.52 -0.98
C ALA A 135 -1.33 13.39 -0.35
N PHE A 136 -1.74 12.43 -1.16
CA PHE A 136 -2.41 11.23 -0.70
C PHE A 136 -1.92 10.03 -1.49
N LEU A 137 -1.55 8.94 -0.80
CA LEU A 137 -1.12 7.68 -1.38
C LEU A 137 -2.22 6.64 -1.25
N THR A 138 -2.50 5.93 -2.31
CA THR A 138 -3.33 4.72 -2.29
C THR A 138 -2.86 3.74 -3.37
N HIS A 139 -3.46 2.56 -3.43
CA HIS A 139 -3.02 1.50 -4.33
C HIS A 139 -4.22 0.95 -5.13
N ILE A 140 -3.94 0.36 -6.29
CA ILE A 140 -4.95 -0.39 -7.06
C ILE A 140 -5.43 -1.56 -6.20
N LEU A 141 -4.50 -2.32 -5.64
CA LEU A 141 -4.76 -3.38 -4.67
C LEU A 141 -4.47 -2.84 -3.27
N GLU A 142 -5.52 -2.57 -2.51
CA GLU A 142 -5.42 -1.95 -1.18
C GLU A 142 -4.90 -2.88 -0.08
N CYS A 143 -4.87 -4.19 -0.38
CA CYS A 143 -4.34 -5.18 0.53
C CYS A 143 -2.97 -5.66 0.04
N PRO A 144 -2.05 -5.97 0.95
CA PRO A 144 -0.86 -6.70 0.57
C PRO A 144 -1.25 -8.06 0.01
N LEU A 145 -0.49 -8.53 -0.94
CA LEU A 145 -0.68 -9.86 -1.52
C LEU A 145 0.37 -10.79 -0.93
N ASP A 146 -0.11 -11.85 -0.32
CA ASP A 146 0.72 -12.88 0.31
C ASP A 146 1.06 -14.01 -0.69
N THR A 147 0.65 -13.84 -1.94
CA THR A 147 0.83 -14.87 -3.00
C THR A 147 1.87 -14.40 -4.00
N ASP A 148 2.88 -15.21 -4.21
CA ASP A 148 3.72 -15.12 -5.39
C ASP A 148 2.85 -15.48 -6.60
N PHE A 149 2.67 -14.51 -7.48
CA PHE A 149 1.97 -14.77 -8.74
C PHE A 149 2.83 -15.69 -9.60
N GLU A 150 2.29 -16.83 -9.98
CA GLU A 150 2.97 -17.81 -10.82
C GLU A 150 3.28 -17.24 -12.21
N SER A 151 2.53 -16.22 -12.64
CA SER A 151 2.76 -15.57 -13.93
C SER A 151 2.45 -14.07 -13.94
N THR A 152 3.15 -13.33 -14.81
CA THR A 152 2.85 -11.93 -15.10
C THR A 152 1.41 -11.73 -15.62
N ALA A 153 0.85 -12.73 -16.30
CA ALA A 153 -0.51 -12.66 -16.84
C ALA A 153 -1.58 -12.69 -15.74
N ASP A 154 -1.36 -13.43 -14.67
CA ASP A 154 -2.28 -13.48 -13.53
C ASP A 154 -2.25 -12.18 -12.76
N TRP A 155 -1.07 -11.61 -12.58
CA TRP A 155 -0.87 -10.29 -12.02
C TRP A 155 -1.61 -9.21 -12.82
N GLU A 156 -1.40 -9.16 -14.14
CA GLU A 156 -2.06 -8.22 -15.04
C GLU A 156 -3.59 -8.35 -14.98
N ARG A 157 -4.09 -9.58 -15.03
CA ARG A 157 -5.54 -9.87 -14.95
C ARG A 157 -6.14 -9.37 -13.64
N LEU A 158 -5.46 -9.59 -12.52
CA LEU A 158 -5.91 -9.11 -11.21
C LEU A 158 -5.97 -7.60 -11.18
N MET A 159 -4.89 -6.94 -11.61
CA MET A 159 -4.81 -5.48 -11.67
C MET A 159 -5.90 -4.88 -12.56
N LEU A 160 -6.09 -5.43 -13.77
CA LEU A 160 -7.12 -4.98 -14.72
C LEU A 160 -8.53 -5.10 -14.12
N SER A 161 -8.82 -6.18 -13.39
CA SER A 161 -10.12 -6.39 -12.76
C SER A 161 -10.48 -5.32 -11.73
N ARG A 162 -9.50 -4.57 -11.22
CA ARG A 162 -9.68 -3.54 -10.18
C ARG A 162 -9.70 -2.12 -10.72
N LEU A 163 -9.23 -1.90 -11.95
CA LEU A 163 -9.05 -0.56 -12.51
C LEU A 163 -10.32 0.28 -12.51
N GLU A 164 -11.45 -0.31 -12.90
CA GLU A 164 -12.71 0.43 -12.99
C GLU A 164 -13.23 0.86 -11.62
N ILE A 165 -13.08 -0.01 -10.60
CA ILE A 165 -13.43 0.30 -9.21
C ILE A 165 -12.56 1.44 -8.68
N VAL A 166 -11.26 1.39 -8.96
CA VAL A 166 -10.31 2.43 -8.58
C VAL A 166 -10.63 3.75 -9.28
N ALA A 167 -10.94 3.72 -10.59
CA ALA A 167 -11.35 4.91 -11.34
C ALA A 167 -12.61 5.57 -10.75
N ILE A 168 -13.63 4.77 -10.42
CA ILE A 168 -14.85 5.26 -9.76
C ILE A 168 -14.52 5.90 -8.41
N ARG A 169 -13.64 5.28 -7.61
CA ARG A 169 -13.20 5.81 -6.31
C ARG A 169 -12.45 7.14 -6.47
N ILE A 170 -11.52 7.21 -7.44
CA ILE A 170 -10.79 8.45 -7.76
C ILE A 170 -11.77 9.56 -8.13
N ARG A 171 -12.66 9.31 -9.08
CA ARG A 171 -13.59 10.32 -9.61
C ARG A 171 -14.65 10.76 -8.60
N ARG A 172 -15.20 9.84 -7.81
CA ARG A 172 -16.35 10.14 -6.93
C ARG A 172 -15.95 10.50 -5.51
N SER A 173 -14.93 9.83 -4.96
CA SER A 173 -14.60 9.92 -3.54
C SER A 173 -13.34 10.73 -3.26
N LEU A 174 -12.27 10.50 -4.01
CA LEU A 174 -10.98 11.14 -3.76
C LEU A 174 -10.89 12.52 -4.45
N ARG A 175 -11.36 12.64 -5.66
CA ARG A 175 -11.42 13.89 -6.45
C ARG A 175 -10.11 14.67 -6.43
N PRO A 176 -8.97 14.06 -6.76
CA PRO A 176 -7.69 14.74 -6.76
C PRO A 176 -7.61 15.72 -7.94
N LYS A 177 -6.71 16.70 -7.86
CA LYS A 177 -6.41 17.54 -9.04
C LYS A 177 -5.59 16.79 -10.08
N ARG A 178 -4.74 15.88 -9.62
CA ARG A 178 -3.93 15.02 -10.48
C ARG A 178 -3.64 13.68 -9.84
N VAL A 179 -3.44 12.66 -10.68
CA VAL A 179 -2.99 11.32 -10.28
C VAL A 179 -1.58 11.10 -10.81
N VAL A 180 -0.71 10.57 -9.98
CA VAL A 180 0.66 10.19 -10.30
C VAL A 180 0.79 8.70 -10.07
N PRO A 181 0.73 7.86 -11.12
CA PRO A 181 1.07 6.46 -11.01
C PRO A 181 2.52 6.30 -10.56
N ILE A 182 2.73 5.49 -9.53
CA ILE A 182 4.06 5.17 -9.01
C ILE A 182 4.27 3.66 -9.06
N SER A 183 5.48 3.22 -8.98
CA SER A 183 5.93 1.83 -9.06
C SER A 183 6.01 1.24 -10.47
N ARG A 184 6.97 0.31 -10.62
CA ARG A 184 7.23 -0.39 -11.90
C ARG A 184 6.07 -1.31 -12.28
N GLU A 185 5.48 -1.95 -11.29
CA GLU A 185 4.39 -2.92 -11.43
C GLU A 185 3.14 -2.28 -12.05
N PHE A 186 2.96 -0.98 -11.87
CA PHE A 186 1.86 -0.24 -12.49
C PHE A 186 1.93 -0.24 -14.01
N GLY A 187 3.15 -0.43 -14.57
CA GLY A 187 3.38 -0.39 -16.01
C GLY A 187 2.52 -1.36 -16.80
N VAL A 188 2.18 -2.53 -16.24
CA VAL A 188 1.40 -3.56 -16.94
C VAL A 188 -0.03 -3.13 -17.27
N VAL A 189 -0.61 -2.22 -16.47
CA VAL A 189 -1.99 -1.73 -16.64
C VAL A 189 -2.07 -0.26 -17.08
N LEU A 190 -0.93 0.39 -17.26
CA LEU A 190 -0.87 1.83 -17.53
C LEU A 190 -1.68 2.24 -18.76
N LYS A 191 -1.59 1.45 -19.84
CA LYS A 191 -2.27 1.73 -21.11
C LYS A 191 -3.80 1.78 -20.94
N GLU A 192 -4.35 0.85 -20.16
CA GLU A 192 -5.78 0.79 -19.87
C GLU A 192 -6.17 1.86 -18.85
N PHE A 193 -5.32 2.09 -17.84
CA PHE A 193 -5.57 3.10 -16.82
C PHE A 193 -5.71 4.53 -17.41
N VAL A 194 -4.83 4.93 -18.33
CA VAL A 194 -4.88 6.27 -18.94
C VAL A 194 -6.08 6.49 -19.85
N ARG A 195 -6.79 5.42 -20.26
CA ARG A 195 -8.01 5.50 -21.05
C ARG A 195 -9.26 5.71 -20.19
N LEU A 196 -9.15 5.49 -18.87
CA LEU A 196 -10.27 5.66 -17.97
C LEU A 196 -10.54 7.15 -17.73
N ASP A 197 -11.81 7.50 -17.64
CA ASP A 197 -12.22 8.82 -17.18
C ASP A 197 -12.04 8.91 -15.65
N LEU A 198 -10.98 9.56 -15.22
CA LEU A 198 -10.67 9.78 -13.80
C LEU A 198 -11.19 11.13 -13.29
N GLY A 199 -11.67 12.00 -14.17
CA GLY A 199 -12.09 13.37 -13.83
C GLY A 199 -10.94 14.28 -13.41
N CYS A 200 -9.69 13.89 -13.67
CA CYS A 200 -8.49 14.65 -13.31
C CYS A 200 -7.32 14.33 -14.24
N THR A 201 -6.24 15.09 -14.12
CA THR A 201 -5.03 14.89 -14.94
C THR A 201 -4.22 13.68 -14.45
N VAL A 202 -3.76 12.82 -15.37
CA VAL A 202 -2.75 11.80 -15.10
C VAL A 202 -1.37 12.36 -15.47
N CYS A 203 -0.44 12.30 -14.53
CA CYS A 203 0.94 12.74 -14.72
C CYS A 203 1.86 11.51 -14.82
N LEU A 204 2.65 11.45 -15.89
CA LEU A 204 3.56 10.35 -16.16
C LEU A 204 4.98 10.88 -16.38
N ASP A 205 5.97 10.10 -16.02
CA ASP A 205 7.39 10.36 -16.30
C ASP A 205 7.72 9.82 -17.70
N GLU A 206 7.78 10.70 -18.69
CA GLU A 206 8.03 10.31 -20.10
C GLU A 206 7.12 9.17 -20.60
N GLY A 207 5.85 9.21 -20.18
CA GLY A 207 4.88 8.18 -20.55
C GLY A 207 4.92 6.91 -19.71
N ARG A 208 5.65 6.89 -18.60
CA ARG A 208 5.80 5.76 -17.66
C ARG A 208 5.35 6.16 -16.26
N PRO A 209 5.09 5.20 -15.37
CA PRO A 209 4.94 5.49 -13.95
C PRO A 209 6.20 6.10 -13.36
N PHE A 210 6.07 6.96 -12.36
CA PHE A 210 7.20 7.46 -11.60
C PHE A 210 7.80 6.34 -10.73
N LEU A 211 9.13 6.25 -10.70
CA LEU A 211 9.87 5.34 -9.82
C LEU A 211 10.49 6.18 -8.70
N LEU A 212 9.75 6.35 -7.61
CA LEU A 212 10.14 7.26 -6.51
C LEU A 212 11.48 6.85 -5.87
N GLU A 213 11.81 5.56 -5.87
CA GLU A 213 13.07 5.04 -5.34
C GLU A 213 14.30 5.52 -6.13
N ASN A 214 14.13 5.94 -7.38
CA ASN A 214 15.21 6.33 -8.28
C ASN A 214 15.32 7.85 -8.46
N LEU A 215 14.44 8.63 -7.85
CA LEU A 215 14.36 10.07 -8.05
C LEU A 215 14.76 10.84 -6.78
N ASN A 216 15.65 11.81 -6.95
CA ASN A 216 15.82 12.80 -5.91
C ASN A 216 14.65 13.82 -5.93
N PRO A 217 14.41 14.58 -4.84
CA PRO A 217 13.28 15.50 -4.73
C PRO A 217 13.24 16.60 -5.80
N ASP A 218 14.39 17.06 -6.25
CA ASP A 218 14.48 18.13 -7.27
C ASP A 218 14.10 17.59 -8.65
N GLU A 219 14.60 16.42 -8.99
CA GLU A 219 14.23 15.72 -10.22
C GLU A 219 12.74 15.39 -10.24
N PHE A 220 12.19 14.86 -9.15
CA PHE A 220 10.77 14.58 -9.08
C PHE A 220 9.93 15.85 -9.31
N ALA A 221 10.24 16.95 -8.64
CA ALA A 221 9.53 18.20 -8.79
C ALA A 221 9.63 18.76 -10.22
N GLY A 222 10.83 18.72 -10.82
CA GLY A 222 11.07 19.15 -12.20
C GLY A 222 10.30 18.29 -13.22
N ARG A 223 10.38 16.99 -13.09
CA ARG A 223 9.66 16.04 -13.97
C ARG A 223 8.16 16.16 -13.82
N LEU A 224 7.64 16.33 -12.59
CA LEU A 224 6.21 16.51 -12.35
C LEU A 224 5.65 17.81 -12.95
N GLN A 225 6.47 18.89 -13.06
CA GLN A 225 6.08 20.13 -13.73
C GLN A 225 6.14 20.04 -15.25
N GLY A 226 7.11 19.28 -15.77
CA GLY A 226 7.32 19.08 -17.21
C GLY A 226 6.40 18.02 -17.85
N THR A 227 5.60 17.29 -17.05
CA THR A 227 4.78 16.20 -17.56
C THR A 227 3.72 16.66 -18.56
N ALA A 228 3.65 15.95 -19.68
CA ALA A 228 2.53 16.06 -20.61
C ALA A 228 1.22 15.69 -19.89
N LYS A 229 0.29 16.63 -19.85
CA LYS A 229 -1.06 16.41 -19.31
C LYS A 229 -1.83 15.52 -20.27
N ILE A 230 -1.99 14.25 -19.93
CA ILE A 230 -2.94 13.38 -20.63
C ILE A 230 -4.30 13.71 -20.00
N SER A 231 -5.04 14.60 -20.65
CA SER A 231 -6.44 14.83 -20.31
C SER A 231 -7.25 13.71 -20.98
N SER A 232 -8.00 12.95 -20.19
CA SER A 232 -8.99 12.03 -20.74
C SER A 232 -9.93 12.85 -21.64
N ALA A 233 -9.94 12.55 -22.93
CA ALA A 233 -10.84 13.19 -23.88
C ALA A 233 -12.29 12.92 -23.46
N THR A 234 -13.06 13.98 -23.41
CA THR A 234 -14.53 14.00 -23.23
C THR A 234 -15.21 13.22 -24.34
#